data_50c6fc4af23206ec6364572aff0366d0
#
_entry.id   50c6fc4af23206ec6364572aff0366d0
#
_cell.length_a   1.000
_cell.length_b   1.000
_cell.length_c   1.000
_cell.angle_alpha   90.00
_cell.angle_beta   90.00
_cell.angle_gamma   90.00
#
_symmetry.space_group_name_H-M   'P 1'
#
loop_
_entity.id
_entity.type
_entity.pdbx_description
1 polymer ?
#
loop_
_entity_poly.entity_id
_entity_poly.type
_entity_poly.pdbx_seq_one_letter_code
_entity_poly.pdbx_strand_id
1 'polypeptide(L)'
;PLFSPIVNIDGTPYLDGGLADSVPIERALEIGNEKIVVILTRNPGYRKKMPSKGVMKIYRSSYKTYPNLLRTIARRSIVYNRTMEKIEKLEEEGKIFVLRPQMKTVSRLERNADTLTDFYNHGYNYMKKQYHNLLEYLQKEE
;
A
#
# COMPACT_ATOMS: atom_id res chain seq x y z
N PRO A 1 7.72 3.38 11.25
CA PRO A 1 7.59 4.58 12.11
C PRO A 1 8.93 5.03 12.71
N LEU A 2 9.91 4.14 12.94
CA LEU A 2 11.23 4.57 13.48
C LEU A 2 12.00 5.56 12.59
N PHE A 3 11.70 5.61 11.28
CA PHE A 3 12.35 6.51 10.32
C PHE A 3 11.56 7.81 10.08
N SER A 4 10.36 7.92 10.62
CA SER A 4 9.52 9.12 10.48
C SER A 4 9.19 9.65 11.87
N PRO A 5 9.46 10.93 12.16
CA PRO A 5 9.09 11.53 13.42
C PRO A 5 7.55 11.64 13.54
N ILE A 6 7.07 11.71 14.77
CA ILE A 6 5.70 12.14 15.04
C ILE A 6 5.61 13.63 14.73
N VAL A 7 4.64 14.03 13.93
CA VAL A 7 4.35 15.43 13.60
C VAL A 7 3.15 15.88 14.42
N ASN A 8 3.28 17.00 15.14
CA ASN A 8 2.18 17.61 15.85
C ASN A 8 1.50 18.67 14.99
N ILE A 9 0.20 18.55 14.83
CA ILE A 9 -0.64 19.53 14.14
C ILE A 9 -1.76 19.91 15.12
N ASP A 10 -1.82 21.16 15.49
CA ASP A 10 -2.80 21.71 16.45
C ASP A 10 -2.88 20.89 17.77
N GLY A 11 -1.70 20.51 18.29
CA GLY A 11 -1.59 19.72 19.53
C GLY A 11 -1.87 18.22 19.39
N THR A 12 -2.26 17.75 18.21
CA THR A 12 -2.53 16.34 17.93
C THR A 12 -1.34 15.67 17.26
N PRO A 13 -0.84 14.53 17.77
CA PRO A 13 0.29 13.81 17.16
C PRO A 13 -0.17 12.95 15.99
N TYR A 14 0.49 13.10 14.85
CA TYR A 14 0.24 12.34 13.62
C TYR A 14 1.45 11.53 13.18
N LEU A 15 1.19 10.42 12.50
CA LEU A 15 2.14 9.59 11.77
C LEU A 15 1.57 9.25 10.38
N ASP A 16 2.40 8.64 9.54
CA ASP A 16 2.02 8.11 8.22
C ASP A 16 0.78 7.21 8.32
N GLY A 17 -0.28 7.59 7.57
CA GLY A 17 -1.54 6.85 7.52
C GLY A 17 -1.38 5.40 7.05
N GLY A 18 -0.36 5.10 6.25
CA GLY A 18 -0.03 3.73 5.84
C GLY A 18 0.38 2.78 6.97
N LEU A 19 0.46 3.28 8.23
CA LEU A 19 0.59 2.43 9.41
C LEU A 19 -0.74 1.77 9.77
N ALA A 20 -1.83 2.51 9.68
CA ALA A 20 -3.17 2.05 9.98
C ALA A 20 -3.80 1.37 8.76
N ASP A 21 -3.80 2.07 7.63
CA ASP A 21 -4.31 1.56 6.36
C ASP A 21 -3.34 1.91 5.23
N SER A 22 -2.74 0.88 4.63
CA SER A 22 -1.73 1.06 3.57
C SER A 22 -2.34 1.22 2.19
N VAL A 23 -3.58 0.74 1.97
CA VAL A 23 -4.35 0.82 0.72
C VAL A 23 -5.83 0.92 1.09
N PRO A 24 -6.41 2.13 1.15
CA PRO A 24 -7.72 2.40 1.73
C PRO A 24 -8.88 1.99 0.79
N ILE A 25 -8.89 0.75 0.31
CA ILE A 25 -9.90 0.23 -0.61
C ILE A 25 -11.30 0.19 0.03
N GLU A 26 -11.38 -0.14 1.33
CA GLU A 26 -12.66 -0.15 2.04
C GLU A 26 -13.31 1.23 2.01
N ARG A 27 -12.52 2.27 2.27
CA ARG A 27 -13.02 3.64 2.23
C ARG A 27 -13.46 4.06 0.85
N ALA A 28 -12.74 3.65 -0.21
CA ALA A 28 -13.13 3.93 -1.59
C ALA A 28 -14.46 3.27 -1.96
N LEU A 29 -14.72 2.07 -1.45
CA LEU A 29 -16.00 1.36 -1.64
C LEU A 29 -17.13 2.00 -0.82
N GLU A 30 -16.87 2.34 0.46
CA GLU A 30 -17.86 2.94 1.36
C GLU A 30 -18.43 4.26 0.86
N ILE A 31 -17.62 5.10 0.22
CA ILE A 31 -18.08 6.39 -0.33
C ILE A 31 -18.80 6.26 -1.68
N GLY A 32 -19.02 5.04 -2.17
CA GLY A 32 -19.84 4.77 -3.34
C GLY A 32 -19.17 5.07 -4.68
N ASN A 33 -17.83 4.93 -4.78
CA ASN A 33 -17.17 5.05 -6.08
C ASN A 33 -17.55 3.85 -6.97
N GLU A 34 -18.13 4.13 -8.13
CA GLU A 34 -18.49 3.12 -9.15
C GLU A 34 -17.24 2.54 -9.82
N LYS A 35 -16.23 3.37 -10.06
CA LYS A 35 -14.97 2.97 -10.70
C LYS A 35 -13.79 3.23 -9.76
N ILE A 36 -13.03 2.18 -9.47
CA ILE A 36 -11.88 2.24 -8.58
C ILE A 36 -10.64 1.71 -9.29
N VAL A 37 -9.62 2.56 -9.38
CA VAL A 37 -8.30 2.18 -9.92
C VAL A 37 -7.32 2.09 -8.76
N VAL A 38 -6.67 0.93 -8.61
CA VAL A 38 -5.70 0.68 -7.54
C VAL A 38 -4.30 0.54 -8.14
N ILE A 39 -3.37 1.40 -7.71
CA ILE A 39 -1.97 1.34 -8.12
C ILE A 39 -1.14 0.80 -6.95
N LEU A 40 -0.63 -0.41 -7.09
CA LEU A 40 0.19 -1.08 -6.08
C LEU A 40 1.69 -0.95 -6.42
N THR A 41 2.50 -0.86 -5.37
CA THR A 41 3.97 -0.75 -5.47
C THR A 41 4.66 -2.10 -5.23
N ARG A 42 3.91 -3.18 -5.11
CA ARG A 42 4.41 -4.54 -4.89
C ARG A 42 3.88 -5.50 -5.94
N ASN A 43 4.68 -6.52 -6.24
CA ASN A 43 4.33 -7.56 -7.20
C ASN A 43 3.07 -8.35 -6.77
N PRO A 44 2.41 -9.03 -7.72
CA PRO A 44 1.35 -9.99 -7.41
C PRO A 44 1.78 -11.00 -6.33
N GLY A 45 0.86 -11.37 -5.45
CA GLY A 45 1.10 -12.35 -4.40
C GLY A 45 1.98 -11.86 -3.24
N TYR A 46 2.46 -10.61 -3.25
CA TYR A 46 3.23 -10.10 -2.12
C TYR A 46 2.39 -10.07 -0.83
N ARG A 47 3.00 -10.56 0.26
CA ARG A 47 2.42 -10.50 1.62
C ARG A 47 3.43 -9.94 2.60
N LYS A 48 2.97 -9.06 3.48
CA LYS A 48 3.81 -8.51 4.57
C LYS A 48 4.06 -9.57 5.62
N LYS A 49 5.33 -9.74 6.00
CA LYS A 49 5.72 -10.58 7.14
C LYS A 49 5.43 -9.86 8.45
N MET A 50 5.10 -10.64 9.49
CA MET A 50 4.98 -10.12 10.85
C MET A 50 6.32 -9.57 11.33
N PRO A 51 6.32 -8.46 12.10
CA PRO A 51 7.55 -7.96 12.70
C PRO A 51 8.13 -8.99 13.69
N SER A 52 9.44 -9.13 13.70
CA SER A 52 10.11 -10.05 14.63
C SER A 52 9.94 -9.59 16.09
N LYS A 53 10.13 -10.51 17.04
CA LYS A 53 10.07 -10.22 18.48
C LYS A 53 11.04 -9.07 18.87
N GLY A 54 12.25 -9.04 18.28
CA GLY A 54 13.25 -7.99 18.50
C GLY A 54 12.77 -6.62 18.02
N VAL A 55 12.22 -6.57 16.81
CA VAL A 55 11.65 -5.33 16.25
C VAL A 55 10.48 -4.84 17.10
N MET A 56 9.60 -5.74 17.55
CA MET A 56 8.49 -5.37 18.45
C MET A 56 8.97 -4.86 19.81
N LYS A 57 10.09 -5.38 20.34
CA LYS A 57 10.70 -4.87 21.59
C LYS A 57 11.17 -3.42 21.40
N ILE A 58 11.81 -3.11 20.26
CA ILE A 58 12.24 -1.74 19.94
C ILE A 58 11.01 -0.81 19.85
N TYR A 59 9.94 -1.21 19.15
CA TYR A 59 8.72 -0.39 19.07
C TYR A 59 8.10 -0.15 20.45
N ARG A 60 8.02 -1.15 21.31
CA ARG A 60 7.50 -1.01 22.68
C ARG A 60 8.32 -0.02 23.51
N SER A 61 9.64 -0.02 23.38
CA SER A 61 10.52 0.93 24.05
C SER A 61 10.33 2.36 23.54
N SER A 62 10.29 2.51 22.20
CA SER A 62 10.22 3.84 21.55
C SER A 62 8.84 4.50 21.66
N TYR A 63 7.76 3.71 21.74
CA TYR A 63 6.37 4.20 21.71
C TYR A 63 5.55 3.74 22.89
N LYS A 64 6.19 3.60 24.08
CA LYS A 64 5.53 3.13 25.31
C LYS A 64 4.32 3.98 25.73
N THR A 65 4.34 5.28 25.40
CA THR A 65 3.24 6.24 25.69
C THR A 65 2.10 6.18 24.68
N TYR A 66 2.23 5.38 23.61
CA TYR A 66 1.23 5.26 22.53
C TYR A 66 0.76 3.81 22.37
N PRO A 67 -0.02 3.26 23.32
CA PRO A 67 -0.42 1.84 23.29
C PRO A 67 -1.26 1.46 22.06
N ASN A 68 -2.09 2.37 21.55
CA ASN A 68 -2.89 2.13 20.34
C ASN A 68 -2.01 2.08 19.08
N LEU A 69 -0.95 2.90 19.01
CA LEU A 69 0.04 2.83 17.93
C LEU A 69 0.75 1.46 17.93
N LEU A 70 1.16 0.96 19.10
CA LEU A 70 1.79 -0.36 19.22
C LEU A 70 0.86 -1.48 18.76
N ARG A 71 -0.43 -1.40 19.08
CA ARG A 71 -1.46 -2.34 18.61
C ARG A 71 -1.61 -2.29 17.09
N THR A 72 -1.66 -1.09 16.52
CA THR A 72 -1.72 -0.87 15.06
C THR A 72 -0.50 -1.46 14.36
N ILE A 73 0.72 -1.20 14.85
CA ILE A 73 1.97 -1.74 14.30
C ILE A 73 1.95 -3.28 14.34
N ALA A 74 1.52 -3.87 15.45
CA ALA A 74 1.46 -5.33 15.59
C ALA A 74 0.48 -5.98 14.61
N ARG A 75 -0.65 -5.33 14.30
CA ARG A 75 -1.70 -5.83 13.40
C ARG A 75 -1.47 -5.49 11.93
N ARG A 76 -0.56 -4.57 11.63
CA ARG A 76 -0.35 -4.01 10.28
C ARG A 76 -0.20 -5.06 9.19
N SER A 77 0.56 -6.12 9.44
CA SER A 77 0.78 -7.18 8.43
C SER A 77 -0.50 -7.97 8.16
N ILE A 78 -1.28 -8.25 9.19
CA ILE A 78 -2.57 -8.96 9.07
C ILE A 78 -3.57 -8.11 8.28
N VAL A 79 -3.72 -6.85 8.66
CA VAL A 79 -4.63 -5.91 7.97
C VAL A 79 -4.24 -5.79 6.49
N TYR A 80 -2.96 -5.50 6.21
CA TYR A 80 -2.47 -5.38 4.84
C TYR A 80 -2.73 -6.64 4.02
N ASN A 81 -2.46 -7.83 4.56
CA ASN A 81 -2.62 -9.07 3.81
C ASN A 81 -4.11 -9.35 3.49
N ARG A 82 -5.02 -9.07 4.43
CA ARG A 82 -6.47 -9.14 4.19
C ARG A 82 -6.93 -8.14 3.12
N THR A 83 -6.39 -6.92 3.15
CA THR A 83 -6.66 -5.91 2.13
C THR A 83 -6.21 -6.40 0.75
N MET A 84 -5.04 -7.06 0.64
CA MET A 84 -4.56 -7.62 -0.62
C MET A 84 -5.45 -8.77 -1.12
N GLU A 85 -5.91 -9.66 -0.25
CA GLU A 85 -6.87 -10.72 -0.59
C GLU A 85 -8.18 -10.15 -1.12
N LYS A 86 -8.69 -9.09 -0.49
CA LYS A 86 -9.89 -8.40 -0.97
C LYS A 86 -9.68 -7.74 -2.33
N ILE A 87 -8.56 -7.05 -2.53
CA ILE A 87 -8.21 -6.42 -3.80
C ILE A 87 -8.11 -7.47 -4.92
N GLU A 88 -7.42 -8.59 -4.67
CA GLU A 88 -7.29 -9.69 -5.63
C GLU A 88 -8.68 -10.24 -6.02
N LYS A 89 -9.56 -10.45 -5.06
CA LYS A 89 -10.92 -10.89 -5.31
C LYS A 89 -11.74 -9.89 -6.14
N LEU A 90 -11.69 -8.60 -5.79
CA LEU A 90 -12.42 -7.55 -6.52
C LEU A 90 -11.87 -7.37 -7.95
N GLU A 91 -10.56 -7.56 -8.15
CA GLU A 91 -9.91 -7.56 -9.46
C GLU A 91 -10.40 -8.75 -10.32
N GLU A 92 -10.44 -9.96 -9.74
CA GLU A 92 -10.96 -11.17 -10.41
C GLU A 92 -12.45 -11.04 -10.79
N GLU A 93 -13.23 -10.35 -9.96
CA GLU A 93 -14.64 -10.03 -10.23
C GLU A 93 -14.81 -8.87 -11.24
N GLY A 94 -13.73 -8.24 -11.70
CA GLY A 94 -13.77 -7.09 -12.62
C GLY A 94 -14.36 -5.81 -12.01
N LYS A 95 -14.48 -5.73 -10.68
CA LYS A 95 -15.03 -4.58 -9.96
C LYS A 95 -14.08 -3.43 -9.78
N ILE A 96 -12.78 -3.72 -9.86
CA ILE A 96 -11.71 -2.71 -9.76
C ILE A 96 -10.66 -2.95 -10.83
N PHE A 97 -9.95 -1.91 -11.21
CA PHE A 97 -8.80 -2.00 -12.11
C PHE A 97 -7.50 -1.91 -11.29
N VAL A 98 -6.60 -2.88 -11.43
CA VAL A 98 -5.38 -2.94 -10.62
C VAL A 98 -4.13 -2.87 -11.48
N LEU A 99 -3.26 -1.92 -11.15
CA LEU A 99 -1.92 -1.80 -11.73
C LEU A 99 -0.88 -2.18 -10.67
N ARG A 100 0.08 -3.04 -11.05
CA ARG A 100 1.16 -3.46 -10.15
C ARG A 100 2.44 -3.78 -10.93
N PRO A 101 3.63 -3.63 -10.32
CA PRO A 101 4.89 -3.93 -10.99
C PRO A 101 4.94 -5.38 -11.51
N GLN A 102 5.47 -5.56 -12.72
CA GLN A 102 5.70 -6.87 -13.35
C GLN A 102 7.19 -7.25 -13.33
N MET A 103 8.03 -6.42 -12.71
CA MET A 103 9.46 -6.66 -12.51
C MET A 103 9.80 -6.63 -11.01
N LYS A 104 11.01 -7.03 -10.65
CA LYS A 104 11.48 -6.95 -9.26
C LYS A 104 11.38 -5.51 -8.76
N THR A 105 10.71 -5.32 -7.63
CA THR A 105 10.54 -4.00 -7.03
C THR A 105 11.83 -3.51 -6.38
N VAL A 106 12.04 -2.20 -6.42
CA VAL A 106 13.19 -1.56 -5.80
C VAL A 106 13.10 -1.55 -4.28
N SER A 107 14.25 -1.52 -3.61
CA SER A 107 14.34 -1.36 -2.17
C SER A 107 13.91 0.06 -1.75
N ARG A 108 13.37 0.20 -0.53
CA ARG A 108 13.10 1.53 0.07
C ARG A 108 14.38 2.37 0.22
N LEU A 109 15.54 1.74 0.32
CA LEU A 109 16.85 2.39 0.49
C LEU A 109 17.69 2.32 -0.79
N GLU A 110 17.04 2.05 -1.94
CA GLU A 110 17.74 2.06 -3.22
C GLU A 110 18.30 3.46 -3.52
N ARG A 111 19.54 3.51 -3.95
CA ARG A 111 20.25 4.76 -4.29
C ARG A 111 20.87 4.73 -5.68
N ASN A 112 20.86 3.58 -6.34
CA ASN A 112 21.37 3.47 -7.69
C ASN A 112 20.37 4.13 -8.66
N ALA A 113 20.84 5.19 -9.35
CA ALA A 113 20.02 5.98 -10.25
C ALA A 113 19.48 5.16 -11.44
N ASP A 114 20.29 4.27 -11.99
CA ASP A 114 19.92 3.43 -13.14
C ASP A 114 18.79 2.48 -12.73
N THR A 115 18.94 1.81 -11.59
CA THR A 115 17.91 0.91 -11.04
C THR A 115 16.58 1.64 -10.77
N LEU A 116 16.62 2.88 -10.27
CA LEU A 116 15.44 3.70 -10.07
C LEU A 116 14.81 4.14 -11.39
N THR A 117 15.65 4.52 -12.37
CA THR A 117 15.23 4.93 -13.71
C THR A 117 14.58 3.75 -14.45
N ASP A 118 15.16 2.56 -14.37
CA ASP A 118 14.59 1.35 -14.97
C ASP A 118 13.23 1.02 -14.37
N PHE A 119 13.09 1.14 -13.05
CA PHE A 119 11.82 0.91 -12.39
C PHE A 119 10.76 1.95 -12.77
N TYR A 120 11.15 3.21 -12.89
CA TYR A 120 10.28 4.28 -13.39
C TYR A 120 9.82 4.00 -14.83
N ASN A 121 10.77 3.71 -15.73
CA ASN A 121 10.48 3.41 -17.13
C ASN A 121 9.59 2.18 -17.29
N HIS A 122 9.77 1.17 -16.43
CA HIS A 122 8.88 0.02 -16.38
C HIS A 122 7.44 0.44 -16.06
N GLY A 123 7.23 1.24 -15.00
CA GLY A 123 5.90 1.71 -14.61
C GLY A 123 5.23 2.53 -15.72
N TYR A 124 5.96 3.45 -16.31
CA TYR A 124 5.49 4.28 -17.42
C TYR A 124 5.09 3.45 -18.65
N ASN A 125 5.95 2.55 -19.08
CA ASN A 125 5.70 1.71 -20.27
C ASN A 125 4.58 0.69 -19.99
N TYR A 126 4.50 0.15 -18.76
CA TYR A 126 3.43 -0.74 -18.36
C TYR A 126 2.07 -0.02 -18.40
N MET A 127 2.00 1.19 -17.86
CA MET A 127 0.78 1.99 -17.93
C MET A 127 0.37 2.29 -19.38
N LYS A 128 1.30 2.65 -20.25
CA LYS A 128 1.01 2.84 -21.69
C LYS A 128 0.37 1.60 -22.33
N LYS A 129 0.87 0.41 -22.01
CA LYS A 129 0.31 -0.86 -22.51
C LYS A 129 -1.09 -1.13 -21.96
N GLN A 130 -1.36 -0.73 -20.70
CA GLN A 130 -2.63 -0.93 -20.04
C GLN A 130 -3.65 0.19 -20.31
N TYR A 131 -3.26 1.24 -21.03
CA TYR A 131 -4.08 2.43 -21.19
C TYR A 131 -5.44 2.14 -21.82
N HIS A 132 -5.45 1.33 -22.88
CA HIS A 132 -6.70 0.94 -23.56
C HIS A 132 -7.62 0.12 -22.63
N ASN A 133 -7.08 -0.86 -21.93
CA ASN A 133 -7.83 -1.66 -20.95
C ASN A 133 -8.39 -0.80 -19.81
N LEU A 134 -7.64 0.22 -19.36
CA LEU A 134 -8.14 1.17 -18.37
C LEU A 134 -9.31 2.00 -18.92
N LEU A 135 -9.22 2.50 -20.16
CA LEU A 135 -10.33 3.23 -20.77
C LEU A 135 -11.59 2.37 -20.92
N GLU A 136 -11.44 1.13 -21.36
CA GLU A 136 -12.55 0.17 -21.46
C GLU A 136 -13.20 -0.06 -20.08
N TYR A 137 -12.37 -0.24 -19.02
CA TYR A 137 -12.89 -0.40 -17.65
C TYR A 137 -13.67 0.83 -17.18
N LEU A 138 -13.17 2.06 -17.48
CA LEU A 138 -13.83 3.30 -17.08
C LEU A 138 -15.13 3.58 -17.83
N GLN A 139 -15.24 3.12 -19.08
CA GLN A 139 -16.41 3.32 -19.95
C GLN A 139 -17.47 2.22 -19.84
N LYS A 140 -17.12 1.08 -19.23
CA LYS A 140 -18.05 -0.03 -19.05
C LYS A 140 -19.19 0.41 -18.13
N GLU A 141 -20.41 0.46 -18.67
CA GLU A 141 -21.65 0.60 -17.89
C GLU A 141 -21.88 -0.70 -17.11
N GLU A 142 -22.47 -0.61 -15.91
CA GLU A 142 -22.82 -1.78 -15.08
C GLU A 142 -23.98 -2.59 -15.69
#